data_e6c508cabef7b4c719bd3f740ac3d6cc
#
_entry.id   e6c508cabef7b4c719bd3f740ac3d6cc
#
_cell.length_a   1.000
_cell.length_b   1.000
_cell.length_c   1.000
_cell.angle_alpha   90.00
_cell.angle_beta   90.00
_cell.angle_gamma   90.00
#
_symmetry.space_group_name_H-M   'P 1'
#
loop_
_entity.id
_entity.type
_entity.pdbx_description
1 polymer ?
#
loop_
_entity_poly.entity_id
_entity_poly.type
_entity_poly.pdbx_seq_one_letter_code
_entity_poly.pdbx_strand_id
1 'polypeptide(L)'
;MFSNDKKTPAGDGEGVDQKLPLARCGALSLQHVLVMYAGTVAVPLIVGGALGLSKADIAFLINADLFAAGIATLVQAIGFWRFGIRMPVMMGVTFAAVGPMIAIGMDPSLGLPAIYGATIVAGVFGMLVAPLMGRVLGVFPPLVTGTVITLIGVSLMGVAINWAAGGQPTATRMVDGVAHAVANPAYGEPVNLAIAAAVLAVIIAITRFGRGLIANIAVLLGIVFGVGLSLALGRMHFDGLEEASWMAVTTPFHFGLPRFELTAIASMCIVMLITLVESTGMFLALGEITGRKVTTDALTRGLRADGLGTVIGGVFNTFPYTSFSQNVGLVTVTGVRSRYVAAGGGLMLIALALFPKIAHIVASVPQFVLGGAGIVMFGMVAATGVRILGAIDYAHNRHALYVIAISIGLGLVPTLSPNFFQHFPAWTHPLTHSGIVLGTLAAVLLNLFYNGVLSKERSFAMAARTSHGTE
;
A
#
# COMPACT_ATOMS: atom_id res chain seq x y z
N MET A 1 -30.16 28.19 25.17
CA MET A 1 -29.39 29.37 24.74
C MET A 1 -28.20 28.81 23.96
N PHE A 2 -28.44 28.41 22.68
CA PHE A 2 -27.41 27.85 21.78
C PHE A 2 -26.89 28.97 20.92
N SER A 3 -25.61 29.29 21.10
CA SER A 3 -24.89 30.28 20.30
C SER A 3 -24.80 29.82 18.85
N ASN A 4 -25.36 30.62 17.98
CA ASN A 4 -25.36 30.43 16.53
C ASN A 4 -24.05 30.98 15.99
N ASP A 5 -22.96 30.16 16.08
CA ASP A 5 -21.69 30.48 15.41
C ASP A 5 -21.88 30.37 13.90
N LYS A 6 -22.09 31.51 13.29
CA LYS A 6 -22.04 31.69 11.83
C LYS A 6 -20.70 31.16 11.34
N LYS A 7 -20.72 30.01 10.65
CA LYS A 7 -19.58 29.54 9.84
C LYS A 7 -19.29 30.61 8.79
N THR A 8 -18.27 31.39 9.02
CA THR A 8 -17.64 32.21 7.96
C THR A 8 -17.14 31.25 6.88
N PRO A 9 -17.41 31.44 5.59
CA PRO A 9 -16.83 30.61 4.55
C PRO A 9 -15.31 30.74 4.64
N ALA A 10 -14.64 29.62 4.90
CA ALA A 10 -13.18 29.55 4.96
C ALA A 10 -12.62 30.00 3.60
N GLY A 11 -11.79 31.03 3.62
CA GLY A 11 -11.04 31.48 2.46
C GLY A 11 -10.17 30.37 1.90
N ASP A 12 -9.86 30.42 0.61
CA ASP A 12 -9.11 29.42 -0.15
C ASP A 12 -7.85 28.93 0.61
N GLY A 13 -7.93 27.76 1.25
CA GLY A 13 -6.79 27.04 1.81
C GLY A 13 -6.31 27.44 3.21
N GLU A 14 -6.96 28.33 3.94
CA GLU A 14 -6.55 28.76 5.29
C GLU A 14 -6.45 27.59 6.30
N GLY A 15 -7.33 26.60 6.20
CA GLY A 15 -7.32 25.43 7.09
C GLY A 15 -6.10 24.49 6.91
N VAL A 16 -5.48 24.45 5.72
CA VAL A 16 -4.33 23.57 5.42
C VAL A 16 -3.06 24.02 6.14
N ASP A 17 -2.84 25.32 6.21
CA ASP A 17 -1.66 25.92 6.83
C ASP A 17 -1.89 26.31 8.32
N GLN A 18 -3.04 25.93 8.89
CA GLN A 18 -3.37 26.20 10.28
C GLN A 18 -2.44 25.46 11.24
N LYS A 19 -1.76 26.19 12.10
CA LYS A 19 -0.99 25.63 13.21
C LYS A 19 -1.91 25.37 14.40
N LEU A 20 -2.03 24.10 14.79
CA LEU A 20 -2.81 23.71 15.97
C LEU A 20 -1.93 23.74 17.25
N PRO A 21 -2.55 23.89 18.44
CA PRO A 21 -1.83 23.70 19.70
C PRO A 21 -1.14 22.32 19.74
N LEU A 22 0.07 22.24 20.27
CA LEU A 22 0.94 21.06 20.19
C LEU A 22 0.26 19.77 20.69
N ALA A 23 -0.43 19.83 21.82
CA ALA A 23 -1.15 18.68 22.38
C ALA A 23 -2.26 18.18 21.46
N ARG A 24 -3.04 19.10 20.86
CA ARG A 24 -4.11 18.75 19.91
C ARG A 24 -3.50 18.21 18.58
N CYS A 25 -2.45 18.85 18.10
CA CYS A 25 -1.73 18.39 16.92
C CYS A 25 -1.20 16.97 17.14
N GLY A 26 -0.56 16.69 18.29
CA GLY A 26 -0.04 15.37 18.64
C GLY A 26 -1.14 14.29 18.71
N ALA A 27 -2.26 14.58 19.35
CA ALA A 27 -3.38 13.62 19.42
C ALA A 27 -3.95 13.29 18.04
N LEU A 28 -4.11 14.30 17.17
CA LEU A 28 -4.59 14.11 15.80
C LEU A 28 -3.55 13.40 14.91
N SER A 29 -2.27 13.71 15.10
CA SER A 29 -1.15 13.01 14.43
C SER A 29 -1.13 11.52 14.78
N LEU A 30 -1.35 11.19 16.06
CA LEU A 30 -1.46 9.80 16.50
C LEU A 30 -2.64 9.09 15.83
N GLN A 31 -3.79 9.76 15.66
CA GLN A 31 -4.92 9.18 14.92
C GLN A 31 -4.52 8.81 13.48
N HIS A 32 -3.79 9.68 12.78
CA HIS A 32 -3.30 9.40 11.44
C HIS A 32 -2.35 8.19 11.42
N VAL A 33 -1.45 8.08 12.37
CA VAL A 33 -0.54 6.94 12.51
C VAL A 33 -1.33 5.65 12.76
N LEU A 34 -2.27 5.64 13.71
CA LEU A 34 -3.06 4.45 14.04
C LEU A 34 -3.91 3.94 12.86
N VAL A 35 -4.48 4.85 12.05
CA VAL A 35 -5.28 4.47 10.87
C VAL A 35 -4.43 3.79 9.80
N MET A 36 -3.21 4.29 9.53
CA MET A 36 -2.35 3.73 8.50
C MET A 36 -1.52 2.54 8.96
N TYR A 37 -1.30 2.37 10.27
CA TYR A 37 -0.32 1.44 10.82
C TYR A 37 -0.48 0.00 10.32
N ALA A 38 -1.71 -0.52 10.35
CA ALA A 38 -2.00 -1.87 9.89
C ALA A 38 -1.65 -2.08 8.39
N GLY A 39 -1.97 -1.07 7.56
CA GLY A 39 -1.63 -1.10 6.13
C GLY A 39 -0.13 -1.04 5.87
N THR A 40 0.57 -0.18 6.60
CA THR A 40 2.02 0.02 6.47
C THR A 40 2.78 -1.26 6.83
N VAL A 41 2.49 -1.91 7.95
CA VAL A 41 3.19 -3.12 8.37
C VAL A 41 2.82 -4.37 7.56
N ALA A 42 1.69 -4.36 6.85
CA ALA A 42 1.23 -5.51 6.08
C ALA A 42 2.19 -5.87 4.93
N VAL A 43 2.73 -4.89 4.21
CA VAL A 43 3.62 -5.15 3.06
C VAL A 43 4.94 -5.79 3.48
N PRO A 44 5.68 -5.31 4.49
CA PRO A 44 6.84 -6.01 5.05
C PRO A 44 6.55 -7.45 5.47
N LEU A 45 5.40 -7.68 6.13
CA LEU A 45 4.99 -9.02 6.56
C LEU A 45 4.69 -9.95 5.37
N ILE A 46 4.03 -9.44 4.32
CA ILE A 46 3.71 -10.21 3.12
C ILE A 46 4.98 -10.57 2.36
N VAL A 47 5.78 -9.56 2.02
CA VAL A 47 6.98 -9.74 1.21
C VAL A 47 8.02 -10.56 1.97
N GLY A 48 8.29 -10.21 3.24
CA GLY A 48 9.23 -10.95 4.09
C GLY A 48 8.80 -12.39 4.32
N GLY A 49 7.51 -12.63 4.58
CA GLY A 49 6.96 -13.97 4.74
C GLY A 49 7.00 -14.79 3.45
N ALA A 50 6.68 -14.19 2.29
CA ALA A 50 6.74 -14.87 1.00
C ALA A 50 8.17 -15.25 0.61
N LEU A 51 9.15 -14.40 0.95
CA LEU A 51 10.57 -14.63 0.69
C LEU A 51 11.25 -15.49 1.76
N GLY A 52 10.52 -15.95 2.78
CA GLY A 52 11.05 -16.80 3.84
C GLY A 52 12.08 -16.11 4.74
N LEU A 53 11.98 -14.78 4.91
CA LEU A 53 12.90 -14.02 5.75
C LEU A 53 12.71 -14.37 7.24
N SER A 54 13.78 -14.19 8.01
CA SER A 54 13.73 -14.35 9.46
C SER A 54 12.83 -13.32 10.14
N LYS A 55 12.32 -13.60 11.34
CA LYS A 55 11.55 -12.63 12.12
C LYS A 55 12.32 -11.32 12.35
N ALA A 56 13.64 -11.42 12.55
CA ALA A 56 14.53 -10.27 12.73
C ALA A 56 14.61 -9.42 11.46
N ASP A 57 14.74 -10.04 10.28
CA ASP A 57 14.76 -9.34 8.99
C ASP A 57 13.40 -8.68 8.69
N ILE A 58 12.30 -9.37 9.00
CA ILE A 58 10.96 -8.79 8.85
C ILE A 58 10.77 -7.60 9.80
N ALA A 59 11.25 -7.69 11.04
CA ALA A 59 11.22 -6.58 11.98
C ALA A 59 12.08 -5.39 11.48
N PHE A 60 13.24 -5.68 10.88
CA PHE A 60 14.05 -4.65 10.21
C PHE A 60 13.27 -3.98 9.08
N LEU A 61 12.62 -4.77 8.20
CA LEU A 61 11.80 -4.24 7.11
C LEU A 61 10.67 -3.33 7.62
N ILE A 62 10.00 -3.71 8.72
CA ILE A 62 8.96 -2.90 9.35
C ILE A 62 9.54 -1.57 9.85
N ASN A 63 10.69 -1.59 10.55
CA ASN A 63 11.34 -0.37 11.01
C ASN A 63 11.79 0.52 9.86
N ALA A 64 12.40 -0.07 8.83
CA ALA A 64 12.83 0.64 7.64
C ALA A 64 11.65 1.31 6.92
N ASP A 65 10.52 0.60 6.86
CA ASP A 65 9.31 1.12 6.26
C ASP A 65 8.72 2.29 7.06
N LEU A 66 8.57 2.17 8.38
CA LEU A 66 8.12 3.26 9.24
C LEU A 66 9.03 4.50 9.12
N PHE A 67 10.35 4.28 9.09
CA PHE A 67 11.34 5.35 8.92
C PHE A 67 11.17 6.09 7.60
N ALA A 68 11.16 5.37 6.49
CA ALA A 68 11.04 5.95 5.17
C ALA A 68 9.65 6.56 4.92
N ALA A 69 8.57 5.93 5.42
CA ALA A 69 7.22 6.49 5.40
C ALA A 69 7.14 7.82 6.16
N GLY A 70 7.79 7.89 7.31
CA GLY A 70 7.85 9.12 8.09
C GLY A 70 8.57 10.25 7.35
N ILE A 71 9.71 9.98 6.73
CA ILE A 71 10.44 10.96 5.91
C ILE A 71 9.61 11.38 4.69
N ALA A 72 9.04 10.42 3.96
CA ALA A 72 8.21 10.70 2.79
C ALA A 72 6.99 11.56 3.16
N THR A 73 6.35 11.29 4.32
CA THR A 73 5.25 12.08 4.86
C THR A 73 5.68 13.51 5.18
N LEU A 74 6.84 13.71 5.81
CA LEU A 74 7.38 15.05 6.08
C LEU A 74 7.63 15.82 4.78
N VAL A 75 8.24 15.16 3.80
CA VAL A 75 8.47 15.76 2.48
C VAL A 75 7.17 16.18 1.82
N GLN A 76 6.12 15.33 1.87
CA GLN A 76 4.82 15.65 1.28
C GLN A 76 4.10 16.78 2.00
N ALA A 77 4.04 16.72 3.34
CA ALA A 77 3.26 17.65 4.14
C ALA A 77 3.91 19.02 4.29
N ILE A 78 5.23 19.07 4.53
CA ILE A 78 5.96 20.34 4.70
C ILE A 78 6.37 20.89 3.35
N GLY A 79 6.94 20.06 2.50
CA GLY A 79 7.46 20.41 1.19
C GLY A 79 8.76 21.21 1.26
N PHE A 80 9.67 20.95 0.36
CA PHE A 80 10.87 21.74 0.16
C PHE A 80 11.21 21.83 -1.32
N TRP A 81 11.78 22.92 -1.74
CA TRP A 81 12.14 23.19 -3.14
C TRP A 81 11.04 22.77 -4.13
N ARG A 82 11.24 21.70 -4.91
CA ARG A 82 10.31 21.17 -5.93
C ARG A 82 9.60 19.89 -5.48
N PHE A 83 9.60 19.58 -4.19
CA PHE A 83 8.99 18.38 -3.62
C PHE A 83 7.89 18.73 -2.61
N GLY A 84 6.86 17.88 -2.57
CA GLY A 84 5.76 17.94 -1.63
C GLY A 84 4.57 18.78 -2.09
N ILE A 85 3.37 18.19 -1.97
CA ILE A 85 2.12 18.84 -2.31
C ILE A 85 1.68 19.89 -1.27
N ARG A 86 2.23 19.81 -0.04
CA ARG A 86 1.90 20.68 1.11
C ARG A 86 0.44 20.59 1.53
N MET A 87 -0.05 19.37 1.66
CA MET A 87 -1.39 19.00 2.11
C MET A 87 -1.32 17.97 3.24
N PRO A 88 -2.41 17.68 3.97
CA PRO A 88 -2.44 16.66 5.02
C PRO A 88 -2.42 15.24 4.44
N VAL A 89 -1.30 14.85 3.85
CA VAL A 89 -1.04 13.54 3.24
C VAL A 89 -0.14 12.73 4.13
N MET A 90 -0.54 11.50 4.45
CA MET A 90 0.33 10.48 5.00
C MET A 90 0.83 9.58 3.86
N MET A 91 2.11 9.25 3.90
CA MET A 91 2.76 8.38 2.92
C MET A 91 2.99 7.01 3.51
N GLY A 92 2.69 5.98 2.74
CA GLY A 92 2.96 4.60 3.11
C GLY A 92 3.24 3.76 1.88
N VAL A 93 3.57 2.49 2.10
CA VAL A 93 3.91 1.55 1.03
C VAL A 93 2.71 1.26 0.14
N THR A 94 2.97 1.09 -1.16
CA THR A 94 1.94 0.68 -2.10
C THR A 94 1.77 -0.84 -2.15
N PHE A 95 0.53 -1.31 -2.11
CA PHE A 95 0.20 -2.72 -2.32
C PHE A 95 0.45 -3.17 -3.76
N ALA A 96 0.50 -2.25 -4.72
CA ALA A 96 0.79 -2.57 -6.12
C ALA A 96 2.19 -3.18 -6.33
N ALA A 97 3.14 -2.91 -5.43
CA ALA A 97 4.50 -3.43 -5.50
C ALA A 97 4.63 -4.88 -4.99
N VAL A 98 3.68 -5.38 -4.20
CA VAL A 98 3.81 -6.67 -3.50
C VAL A 98 4.04 -7.83 -4.47
N GLY A 99 3.19 -7.99 -5.48
CA GLY A 99 3.32 -9.05 -6.47
C GLY A 99 4.65 -9.00 -7.22
N PRO A 100 5.00 -7.86 -7.84
CA PRO A 100 6.28 -7.67 -8.51
C PRO A 100 7.50 -7.94 -7.62
N MET A 101 7.50 -7.47 -6.38
CA MET A 101 8.61 -7.66 -5.45
C MET A 101 8.78 -9.13 -5.07
N ILE A 102 7.68 -9.87 -4.84
CA ILE A 102 7.73 -11.30 -4.59
C ILE A 102 8.26 -12.03 -5.83
N ALA A 103 7.79 -11.68 -7.04
CA ALA A 103 8.25 -12.29 -8.28
C ALA A 103 9.77 -12.08 -8.51
N ILE A 104 10.28 -10.88 -8.20
CA ILE A 104 11.73 -10.58 -8.28
C ILE A 104 12.49 -11.32 -7.18
N GLY A 105 12.00 -11.27 -5.94
CA GLY A 105 12.71 -11.81 -4.78
C GLY A 105 12.77 -13.33 -4.73
N MET A 106 11.77 -14.02 -5.29
CA MET A 106 11.74 -15.48 -5.41
C MET A 106 12.61 -16.03 -6.56
N ASP A 107 13.05 -15.18 -7.49
CA ASP A 107 13.99 -15.60 -8.54
C ASP A 107 15.39 -15.74 -7.94
N PRO A 108 16.00 -16.96 -7.98
CA PRO A 108 17.29 -17.21 -7.35
C PRO A 108 18.44 -16.37 -7.93
N SER A 109 18.28 -15.88 -9.17
CA SER A 109 19.28 -15.04 -9.85
C SER A 109 19.21 -13.58 -9.45
N LEU A 110 18.07 -13.11 -8.91
CA LEU A 110 17.78 -11.70 -8.62
C LEU A 110 17.85 -11.38 -7.13
N GLY A 111 16.95 -11.94 -6.32
CA GLY A 111 16.90 -11.77 -4.87
C GLY A 111 16.58 -10.35 -4.39
N LEU A 112 16.74 -10.12 -3.09
CA LEU A 112 16.47 -8.82 -2.43
C LEU A 112 17.25 -7.63 -3.03
N PRO A 113 18.56 -7.73 -3.36
CA PRO A 113 19.30 -6.60 -3.92
C PRO A 113 18.71 -6.08 -5.24
N ALA A 114 18.14 -6.96 -6.08
CA ALA A 114 17.50 -6.56 -7.34
C ALA A 114 16.17 -5.82 -7.09
N ILE A 115 15.41 -6.19 -6.04
CA ILE A 115 14.22 -5.46 -5.63
C ILE A 115 14.58 -4.00 -5.32
N TYR A 116 15.61 -3.79 -4.49
CA TYR A 116 15.96 -2.43 -4.05
C TYR A 116 16.59 -1.61 -5.17
N GLY A 117 17.40 -2.21 -6.04
CA GLY A 117 17.91 -1.56 -7.23
C GLY A 117 16.80 -1.09 -8.16
N ALA A 118 15.82 -1.96 -8.41
CA ALA A 118 14.66 -1.63 -9.23
C ALA A 118 13.76 -0.56 -8.57
N THR A 119 13.59 -0.60 -7.24
CA THR A 119 12.84 0.41 -6.49
C THR A 119 13.48 1.79 -6.58
N ILE A 120 14.81 1.89 -6.43
CA ILE A 120 15.54 3.17 -6.58
C ILE A 120 15.32 3.75 -7.98
N VAL A 121 15.50 2.93 -9.03
CA VAL A 121 15.32 3.40 -10.41
C VAL A 121 13.87 3.77 -10.70
N ALA A 122 12.91 2.99 -10.21
CA ALA A 122 11.48 3.32 -10.31
C ALA A 122 11.12 4.65 -9.63
N GLY A 123 11.72 4.94 -8.48
CA GLY A 123 11.56 6.23 -7.81
C GLY A 123 12.10 7.41 -8.63
N VAL A 124 13.31 7.27 -9.20
CA VAL A 124 13.89 8.26 -10.12
C VAL A 124 13.01 8.43 -11.36
N PHE A 125 12.56 7.34 -11.95
CA PHE A 125 11.62 7.34 -13.08
C PHE A 125 10.33 8.08 -12.73
N GLY A 126 9.74 7.84 -11.55
CA GLY A 126 8.56 8.55 -11.07
C GLY A 126 8.77 10.05 -10.98
N MET A 127 9.92 10.52 -10.46
CA MET A 127 10.25 11.95 -10.43
C MET A 127 10.34 12.58 -11.82
N LEU A 128 10.88 11.84 -12.80
CA LEU A 128 11.01 12.29 -14.18
C LEU A 128 9.66 12.32 -14.91
N VAL A 129 8.78 11.36 -14.62
CA VAL A 129 7.44 11.25 -15.22
C VAL A 129 6.43 12.23 -14.59
N ALA A 130 6.61 12.63 -13.33
CA ALA A 130 5.70 13.50 -12.61
C ALA A 130 5.23 14.75 -13.41
N PRO A 131 6.09 15.51 -14.15
CA PRO A 131 5.65 16.64 -14.97
C PRO A 131 4.78 16.22 -16.17
N LEU A 132 4.89 14.97 -16.60
CA LEU A 132 4.16 14.40 -17.74
C LEU A 132 2.83 13.77 -17.34
N MET A 133 2.45 13.84 -16.04
CA MET A 133 1.30 13.12 -15.50
C MET A 133 0.01 13.41 -16.26
N GLY A 134 -0.17 14.59 -16.79
CA GLY A 134 -1.32 14.91 -17.64
C GLY A 134 -1.42 14.05 -18.92
N ARG A 135 -0.30 13.51 -19.43
CA ARG A 135 -0.30 12.56 -20.54
C ARG A 135 -0.49 11.12 -20.04
N VAL A 136 0.13 10.80 -18.91
CA VAL A 136 0.01 9.47 -18.29
C VAL A 136 -1.44 9.16 -17.92
N LEU A 137 -2.18 10.12 -17.36
CA LEU A 137 -3.61 9.98 -17.07
C LEU A 137 -4.46 9.68 -18.32
N GLY A 138 -4.03 10.15 -19.49
CA GLY A 138 -4.70 9.83 -20.77
C GLY A 138 -4.59 8.35 -21.16
N VAL A 139 -3.54 7.69 -20.70
CA VAL A 139 -3.28 6.26 -20.91
C VAL A 139 -3.89 5.40 -19.79
N PHE A 140 -4.06 5.99 -18.61
CA PHE A 140 -4.66 5.38 -17.41
C PHE A 140 -6.01 6.00 -17.05
N PRO A 141 -7.04 5.89 -17.91
CA PRO A 141 -8.39 6.35 -17.56
C PRO A 141 -8.97 5.52 -16.41
N PRO A 142 -10.09 5.95 -15.78
CA PRO A 142 -10.74 5.22 -14.69
C PRO A 142 -11.02 3.74 -14.99
N LEU A 143 -11.27 3.39 -16.25
CA LEU A 143 -11.41 2.00 -16.69
C LEU A 143 -10.17 1.17 -16.39
N VAL A 144 -9.00 1.65 -16.79
CA VAL A 144 -7.71 0.99 -16.54
C VAL A 144 -7.39 1.00 -15.05
N THR A 145 -7.47 2.17 -14.42
CA THR A 145 -7.14 2.34 -12.99
C THR A 145 -8.04 1.47 -12.10
N GLY A 146 -9.35 1.48 -12.32
CA GLY A 146 -10.30 0.64 -11.56
C GLY A 146 -10.03 -0.85 -11.75
N THR A 147 -9.74 -1.29 -12.97
CA THR A 147 -9.38 -2.68 -13.28
C THR A 147 -8.12 -3.11 -12.54
N VAL A 148 -7.07 -2.28 -12.57
CA VAL A 148 -5.79 -2.58 -11.91
C VAL A 148 -5.95 -2.61 -10.38
N ILE A 149 -6.64 -1.64 -9.78
CA ILE A 149 -6.87 -1.62 -8.32
C ILE A 149 -7.71 -2.84 -7.89
N THR A 150 -8.74 -3.21 -8.67
CA THR A 150 -9.51 -4.44 -8.40
C THR A 150 -8.61 -5.67 -8.43
N LEU A 151 -7.76 -5.77 -9.46
CA LEU A 151 -6.82 -6.87 -9.61
C LEU A 151 -5.82 -6.96 -8.46
N ILE A 152 -5.28 -5.81 -7.99
CA ILE A 152 -4.39 -5.77 -6.81
C ILE A 152 -5.09 -6.40 -5.61
N GLY A 153 -6.31 -5.96 -5.28
CA GLY A 153 -7.03 -6.48 -4.13
C GLY A 153 -7.35 -7.98 -4.25
N VAL A 154 -7.79 -8.43 -5.43
CA VAL A 154 -8.12 -9.84 -5.69
C VAL A 154 -6.85 -10.72 -5.65
N SER A 155 -5.73 -10.27 -6.22
CA SER A 155 -4.46 -11.01 -6.19
C SER A 155 -3.94 -11.19 -4.77
N LEU A 156 -4.06 -10.17 -3.92
CA LEU A 156 -3.63 -10.22 -2.52
C LEU A 156 -4.60 -11.01 -1.63
N MET A 157 -5.85 -11.25 -2.07
CA MET A 157 -6.81 -12.06 -1.32
C MET A 157 -6.29 -13.47 -1.06
N GLY A 158 -5.55 -14.06 -2.03
CA GLY A 158 -4.91 -15.36 -1.85
C GLY A 158 -3.92 -15.38 -0.69
N VAL A 159 -3.19 -14.29 -0.45
CA VAL A 159 -2.29 -14.15 0.70
C VAL A 159 -3.10 -14.14 2.00
N ALA A 160 -4.18 -13.36 2.07
CA ALA A 160 -5.02 -13.30 3.27
C ALA A 160 -5.66 -14.65 3.61
N ILE A 161 -6.14 -15.39 2.59
CA ILE A 161 -6.73 -16.73 2.75
C ILE A 161 -5.68 -17.72 3.28
N ASN A 162 -4.49 -17.75 2.69
CA ASN A 162 -3.40 -18.60 3.16
C ASN A 162 -2.98 -18.24 4.59
N TRP A 163 -2.89 -16.96 4.92
CA TRP A 163 -2.61 -16.51 6.28
C TRP A 163 -3.70 -16.96 7.26
N ALA A 164 -4.99 -16.81 6.90
CA ALA A 164 -6.10 -17.26 7.74
C ALA A 164 -6.05 -18.76 8.02
N ALA A 165 -5.55 -19.55 7.05
CA ALA A 165 -5.33 -20.98 7.19
C ALA A 165 -4.06 -21.35 7.98
N GLY A 166 -3.22 -20.38 8.38
CA GLY A 166 -2.00 -20.63 9.15
C GLY A 166 -0.72 -20.64 8.32
N GLY A 167 -0.72 -20.06 7.12
CA GLY A 167 0.44 -19.88 6.26
C GLY A 167 0.28 -20.49 4.87
N GLN A 168 1.39 -20.83 4.22
CA GLN A 168 1.36 -21.51 2.92
C GLN A 168 0.97 -22.99 3.10
N PRO A 169 0.25 -23.59 2.12
CA PRO A 169 -0.12 -25.01 2.17
C PRO A 169 1.08 -25.96 2.16
N THR A 170 2.20 -25.50 1.61
CA THR A 170 3.47 -26.24 1.60
C THR A 170 4.55 -25.48 2.35
N ALA A 171 5.33 -26.20 3.15
CA ALA A 171 6.52 -25.70 3.84
C ALA A 171 7.78 -26.35 3.26
N THR A 172 8.88 -25.63 3.23
CA THR A 172 10.17 -26.18 2.83
C THR A 172 10.84 -26.80 4.05
N ARG A 173 11.13 -28.10 3.99
CA ARG A 173 11.90 -28.81 5.01
C ARG A 173 13.23 -29.29 4.42
N MET A 174 14.31 -28.98 5.12
CA MET A 174 15.63 -29.51 4.75
C MET A 174 15.74 -30.96 5.24
N VAL A 175 15.97 -31.88 4.31
CA VAL A 175 16.27 -33.28 4.60
C VAL A 175 17.56 -33.60 3.86
N ASP A 176 18.59 -34.04 4.61
CA ASP A 176 19.93 -34.37 4.08
C ASP A 176 20.56 -33.23 3.24
N GLY A 177 20.31 -31.96 3.63
CA GLY A 177 20.83 -30.80 2.91
C GLY A 177 20.07 -30.44 1.64
N VAL A 178 19.00 -31.15 1.30
CA VAL A 178 18.13 -30.87 0.15
C VAL A 178 16.79 -30.29 0.63
N ALA A 179 16.33 -29.25 -0.03
CA ALA A 179 15.05 -28.61 0.25
C ALA A 179 13.88 -29.44 -0.33
N HIS A 180 13.05 -29.98 0.51
CA HIS A 180 11.84 -30.70 0.12
C HIS A 180 10.59 -29.89 0.46
N ALA A 181 9.66 -29.78 -0.49
CA ALA A 181 8.33 -29.24 -0.23
C ALA A 181 7.50 -30.32 0.51
N VAL A 182 7.09 -30.02 1.73
CA VAL A 182 6.24 -30.88 2.55
C VAL A 182 4.92 -30.16 2.85
N ALA A 183 3.85 -30.92 3.03
CA ALA A 183 2.58 -30.31 3.45
C ALA A 183 2.76 -29.61 4.81
N ASN A 184 2.23 -28.40 4.93
CA ASN A 184 2.22 -27.67 6.20
C ASN A 184 1.15 -28.26 7.12
N PRO A 185 1.48 -28.92 8.23
CA PRO A 185 0.50 -29.55 9.10
C PRO A 185 -0.42 -28.56 9.81
N ALA A 186 0.00 -27.31 9.96
CA ALA A 186 -0.79 -26.25 10.58
C ALA A 186 -1.77 -25.57 9.58
N TYR A 187 -1.67 -25.91 8.28
CA TYR A 187 -2.54 -25.30 7.26
C TYR A 187 -3.97 -25.84 7.38
N GLY A 188 -4.93 -24.94 7.53
CA GLY A 188 -6.35 -25.30 7.66
C GLY A 188 -6.72 -25.84 9.06
N GLU A 189 -5.84 -25.74 10.06
CA GLU A 189 -6.16 -26.14 11.43
C GLU A 189 -7.40 -25.36 11.94
N PRO A 190 -8.45 -26.04 12.45
CA PRO A 190 -9.71 -25.39 12.85
C PRO A 190 -9.53 -24.23 13.84
N VAL A 191 -8.54 -24.32 14.73
CA VAL A 191 -8.24 -23.25 15.71
C VAL A 191 -7.73 -21.99 15.00
N ASN A 192 -6.86 -22.12 14.00
CA ASN A 192 -6.35 -21.00 13.22
C ASN A 192 -7.49 -20.30 12.48
N LEU A 193 -8.35 -21.10 11.81
CA LEU A 193 -9.53 -20.58 11.11
C LEU A 193 -10.53 -19.89 12.07
N ALA A 194 -10.72 -20.46 13.27
CA ALA A 194 -11.61 -19.88 14.27
C ALA A 194 -11.07 -18.52 14.78
N ILE A 195 -9.76 -18.39 15.00
CA ILE A 195 -9.14 -17.12 15.41
C ILE A 195 -9.27 -16.10 14.27
N ALA A 196 -8.97 -16.48 13.02
CA ALA A 196 -9.12 -15.61 11.86
C ALA A 196 -10.57 -15.13 11.70
N ALA A 197 -11.55 -16.04 11.84
CA ALA A 197 -12.97 -15.70 11.81
C ALA A 197 -13.40 -14.78 12.97
N ALA A 198 -12.85 -14.98 14.17
CA ALA A 198 -13.11 -14.12 15.32
C ALA A 198 -12.56 -12.69 15.08
N VAL A 199 -11.34 -12.56 14.55
CA VAL A 199 -10.75 -11.27 14.16
C VAL A 199 -11.63 -10.57 13.12
N LEU A 200 -12.05 -11.29 12.08
CA LEU A 200 -12.95 -10.77 11.05
C LEU A 200 -14.29 -10.30 11.66
N ALA A 201 -14.89 -11.10 12.52
CA ALA A 201 -16.14 -10.77 13.18
C ALA A 201 -16.03 -9.51 14.06
N VAL A 202 -14.92 -9.37 14.80
CA VAL A 202 -14.63 -8.18 15.62
C VAL A 202 -14.48 -6.94 14.73
N ILE A 203 -13.77 -7.03 13.59
CA ILE A 203 -13.65 -5.91 12.65
C ILE A 203 -15.03 -5.51 12.12
N ILE A 204 -15.86 -6.48 11.71
CA ILE A 204 -17.23 -6.24 11.25
C ILE A 204 -18.08 -5.58 12.34
N ALA A 205 -17.99 -6.06 13.58
CA ALA A 205 -18.71 -5.47 14.70
C ALA A 205 -18.28 -4.03 14.97
N ILE A 206 -16.96 -3.76 14.95
CA ILE A 206 -16.42 -2.41 15.16
C ILE A 206 -16.83 -1.48 14.02
N THR A 207 -16.79 -1.92 12.78
CA THR A 207 -17.24 -1.09 11.65
C THR A 207 -18.73 -0.82 11.67
N ARG A 208 -19.56 -1.74 12.21
CA ARG A 208 -21.01 -1.57 12.30
C ARG A 208 -21.45 -0.70 13.47
N PHE A 209 -20.81 -0.86 14.62
CA PHE A 209 -21.24 -0.24 15.87
C PHE A 209 -20.31 0.88 16.36
N GLY A 210 -19.05 0.88 15.92
CA GLY A 210 -18.05 1.90 16.21
C GLY A 210 -18.40 3.24 15.55
N ARG A 211 -17.92 4.32 16.15
CA ARG A 211 -18.10 5.69 15.65
C ARG A 211 -16.76 6.44 15.62
N GLY A 212 -16.63 7.35 14.69
CA GLY A 212 -15.45 8.22 14.58
C GLY A 212 -14.15 7.43 14.46
N LEU A 213 -13.18 7.72 15.34
CA LEU A 213 -11.85 7.08 15.31
C LEU A 213 -11.92 5.56 15.45
N ILE A 214 -12.79 5.03 16.32
CA ILE A 214 -12.90 3.59 16.59
C ILE A 214 -13.24 2.82 15.31
N ALA A 215 -14.17 3.33 14.52
CA ALA A 215 -14.51 2.71 13.22
C ALA A 215 -13.33 2.77 12.24
N ASN A 216 -12.59 3.88 12.21
CA ASN A 216 -11.46 4.07 11.28
C ASN A 216 -10.25 3.18 11.62
N ILE A 217 -10.05 2.78 12.89
CA ILE A 217 -8.98 1.88 13.33
C ILE A 217 -9.48 0.44 13.56
N ALA A 218 -10.64 0.06 13.02
CA ALA A 218 -11.25 -1.24 13.23
C ALA A 218 -10.31 -2.41 12.92
N VAL A 219 -9.55 -2.32 11.82
CA VAL A 219 -8.58 -3.35 11.43
C VAL A 219 -7.47 -3.49 12.47
N LEU A 220 -6.92 -2.39 12.95
CA LEU A 220 -5.89 -2.39 14.00
C LEU A 220 -6.44 -3.01 15.30
N LEU A 221 -7.64 -2.62 15.73
CA LEU A 221 -8.29 -3.18 16.91
C LEU A 221 -8.59 -4.67 16.76
N GLY A 222 -8.97 -5.11 15.56
CA GLY A 222 -9.14 -6.52 15.24
C GLY A 222 -7.83 -7.32 15.38
N ILE A 223 -6.71 -6.77 14.90
CA ILE A 223 -5.39 -7.38 15.07
C ILE A 223 -5.02 -7.44 16.56
N VAL A 224 -5.19 -6.36 17.31
CA VAL A 224 -4.91 -6.32 18.77
C VAL A 224 -5.76 -7.36 19.51
N PHE A 225 -7.04 -7.49 19.18
CA PHE A 225 -7.92 -8.53 19.71
C PHE A 225 -7.39 -9.93 19.39
N GLY A 226 -7.03 -10.19 18.12
CA GLY A 226 -6.47 -11.46 17.66
C GLY A 226 -5.16 -11.83 18.34
N VAL A 227 -4.29 -10.84 18.59
CA VAL A 227 -3.06 -11.00 19.36
C VAL A 227 -3.39 -11.41 20.80
N GLY A 228 -4.29 -10.70 21.46
CA GLY A 228 -4.74 -11.02 22.84
C GLY A 228 -5.33 -12.42 22.92
N LEU A 229 -6.17 -12.81 21.96
CA LEU A 229 -6.77 -14.15 21.90
C LEU A 229 -5.68 -15.22 21.66
N SER A 230 -4.72 -14.97 20.78
CA SER A 230 -3.63 -15.89 20.48
C SER A 230 -2.69 -16.08 21.67
N LEU A 231 -2.42 -15.02 22.44
CA LEU A 231 -1.67 -15.10 23.70
C LEU A 231 -2.42 -15.93 24.75
N ALA A 232 -3.72 -15.70 24.93
CA ALA A 232 -4.55 -16.44 25.86
C ALA A 232 -4.64 -17.94 25.54
N LEU A 233 -4.56 -18.30 24.25
CA LEU A 233 -4.57 -19.69 23.77
C LEU A 233 -3.17 -20.31 23.66
N GLY A 234 -2.10 -19.59 24.04
CA GLY A 234 -0.71 -20.06 23.93
C GLY A 234 -0.24 -20.28 22.50
N ARG A 235 -0.81 -19.56 21.54
CA ARG A 235 -0.52 -19.68 20.09
C ARG A 235 0.41 -18.59 19.54
N MET A 236 0.91 -17.70 20.38
CA MET A 236 1.85 -16.66 20.01
C MET A 236 3.13 -16.78 20.80
N HIS A 237 4.26 -16.81 20.10
CA HIS A 237 5.60 -16.94 20.68
C HIS A 237 6.48 -15.78 20.22
N PHE A 238 7.27 -15.24 21.14
CA PHE A 238 8.15 -14.08 20.91
C PHE A 238 9.61 -14.54 20.75
N ASP A 239 9.84 -15.48 19.82
CA ASP A 239 11.20 -16.00 19.58
C ASP A 239 12.13 -14.89 19.10
N GLY A 240 13.27 -14.69 19.77
CA GLY A 240 14.26 -13.68 19.43
C GLY A 240 13.94 -12.26 19.91
N LEU A 241 12.83 -12.02 20.64
CA LEU A 241 12.49 -10.70 21.17
C LEU A 241 13.51 -10.20 22.21
N GLU A 242 14.11 -11.08 22.99
CA GLU A 242 15.11 -10.72 23.99
C GLU A 242 16.38 -10.16 23.36
N GLU A 243 16.75 -10.70 22.19
CA GLU A 243 17.94 -10.30 21.43
C GLU A 243 17.73 -8.96 20.70
N ALA A 244 16.46 -8.55 20.47
CA ALA A 244 16.14 -7.32 19.80
C ALA A 244 16.53 -6.09 20.65
N SER A 245 17.24 -5.15 20.06
CA SER A 245 17.63 -3.90 20.71
C SER A 245 16.41 -3.04 21.06
N TRP A 246 16.47 -2.32 22.17
CA TRP A 246 15.43 -1.34 22.50
C TRP A 246 15.42 -0.16 21.54
N MET A 247 16.61 0.31 21.13
CA MET A 247 16.78 1.40 20.19
C MET A 247 17.83 1.03 19.15
N ALA A 248 17.50 1.26 17.89
CA ALA A 248 18.45 1.17 16.78
C ALA A 248 18.07 2.15 15.68
N VAL A 249 19.04 2.57 14.90
CA VAL A 249 18.82 3.41 13.72
C VAL A 249 18.78 2.51 12.50
N THR A 250 17.81 2.72 11.63
CA THR A 250 17.71 2.00 10.34
C THR A 250 18.91 2.35 9.47
N THR A 251 19.67 1.34 9.06
CA THR A 251 20.86 1.51 8.22
C THR A 251 20.51 1.35 6.74
N PRO A 252 21.09 2.15 5.85
CA PRO A 252 20.93 1.96 4.41
C PRO A 252 21.63 0.67 3.96
N PHE A 253 21.13 0.07 2.90
CA PHE A 253 21.71 -1.12 2.24
C PHE A 253 21.94 -2.32 3.17
N HIS A 254 21.07 -2.53 4.14
CA HIS A 254 21.15 -3.62 5.13
C HIS A 254 21.24 -5.02 4.47
N PHE A 255 20.47 -5.26 3.41
CA PHE A 255 20.48 -6.53 2.67
C PHE A 255 21.52 -6.57 1.54
N GLY A 256 22.50 -5.68 1.57
CA GLY A 256 23.55 -5.58 0.57
C GLY A 256 23.33 -4.45 -0.45
N LEU A 257 24.33 -4.26 -1.31
CA LEU A 257 24.28 -3.22 -2.34
C LEU A 257 23.21 -3.53 -3.40
N PRO A 258 22.50 -2.52 -3.90
CA PRO A 258 21.47 -2.71 -4.91
C PRO A 258 22.04 -3.24 -6.22
N ARG A 259 21.34 -4.22 -6.83
CA ARG A 259 21.61 -4.74 -8.17
C ARG A 259 20.62 -4.17 -9.16
N PHE A 260 21.08 -3.78 -10.33
CA PHE A 260 20.27 -3.13 -11.34
C PHE A 260 20.01 -4.10 -12.52
N GLU A 261 18.84 -4.74 -12.50
CA GLU A 261 18.41 -5.70 -13.52
C GLU A 261 17.26 -5.11 -14.33
N LEU A 262 17.40 -5.09 -15.66
CA LEU A 262 16.52 -4.35 -16.55
C LEU A 262 15.05 -4.77 -16.43
N THR A 263 14.77 -6.05 -16.34
CA THR A 263 13.39 -6.57 -16.26
C THR A 263 12.74 -6.29 -14.90
N ALA A 264 13.51 -6.37 -13.82
CA ALA A 264 13.07 -5.96 -12.50
C ALA A 264 12.78 -4.44 -12.47
N ILE A 265 13.65 -3.64 -13.06
CA ILE A 265 13.46 -2.19 -13.22
C ILE A 265 12.19 -1.89 -14.02
N ALA A 266 11.99 -2.55 -15.16
CA ALA A 266 10.81 -2.36 -16.00
C ALA A 266 9.52 -2.68 -15.23
N SER A 267 9.50 -3.80 -14.49
CA SER A 267 8.38 -4.21 -13.65
C SER A 267 8.06 -3.13 -12.59
N MET A 268 9.08 -2.65 -11.87
CA MET A 268 8.89 -1.65 -10.82
C MET A 268 8.57 -0.25 -11.38
N CYS A 269 9.01 0.09 -12.60
CA CYS A 269 8.57 1.31 -13.29
C CYS A 269 7.07 1.27 -13.64
N ILE A 270 6.53 0.11 -14.05
CA ILE A 270 5.09 -0.06 -14.25
C ILE A 270 4.33 0.14 -12.93
N VAL A 271 4.81 -0.44 -11.84
CA VAL A 271 4.26 -0.20 -10.50
C VAL A 271 4.28 1.29 -10.16
N MET A 272 5.38 1.98 -10.44
CA MET A 272 5.50 3.41 -10.16
C MET A 272 4.48 4.24 -10.95
N LEU A 273 4.18 3.89 -12.21
CA LEU A 273 3.11 4.55 -12.97
C LEU A 273 1.74 4.39 -12.29
N ILE A 274 1.42 3.16 -11.84
CA ILE A 274 0.17 2.89 -11.11
C ILE A 274 0.12 3.75 -9.84
N THR A 275 1.19 3.79 -9.09
CA THR A 275 1.33 4.57 -7.84
C THR A 275 1.11 6.07 -8.09
N LEU A 276 1.71 6.64 -9.15
CA LEU A 276 1.53 8.05 -9.49
C LEU A 276 0.07 8.37 -9.88
N VAL A 277 -0.61 7.44 -10.58
CA VAL A 277 -2.03 7.57 -10.91
C VAL A 277 -2.90 7.54 -9.65
N GLU A 278 -2.65 6.59 -8.75
CA GLU A 278 -3.34 6.46 -7.46
C GLU A 278 -3.16 7.73 -6.62
N SER A 279 -1.94 8.18 -6.42
CA SER A 279 -1.63 9.42 -5.68
C SER A 279 -2.26 10.65 -6.31
N THR A 280 -2.36 10.71 -7.64
CA THR A 280 -3.06 11.82 -8.32
C THR A 280 -4.52 11.88 -7.87
N GLY A 281 -5.23 10.74 -7.83
CA GLY A 281 -6.60 10.67 -7.32
C GLY A 281 -6.71 11.17 -5.87
N MET A 282 -5.78 10.74 -5.00
CA MET A 282 -5.76 11.16 -3.59
C MET A 282 -5.48 12.66 -3.42
N PHE A 283 -4.58 13.23 -4.21
CA PHE A 283 -4.29 14.66 -4.17
C PHE A 283 -5.48 15.51 -4.64
N LEU A 284 -6.19 15.08 -5.69
CA LEU A 284 -7.39 15.76 -6.17
C LEU A 284 -8.50 15.69 -5.11
N ALA A 285 -8.73 14.52 -4.51
CA ALA A 285 -9.70 14.36 -3.42
C ALA A 285 -9.37 15.27 -2.22
N LEU A 286 -8.11 15.30 -1.79
CA LEU A 286 -7.68 16.23 -0.73
C LEU A 286 -7.85 17.71 -1.11
N GLY A 287 -7.62 18.05 -2.37
CA GLY A 287 -7.88 19.39 -2.88
C GLY A 287 -9.30 19.83 -2.63
N GLU A 288 -10.27 18.97 -2.92
CA GLU A 288 -11.71 19.20 -2.70
C GLU A 288 -12.06 19.25 -1.22
N ILE A 289 -11.65 18.24 -0.43
CA ILE A 289 -11.91 18.16 1.01
C ILE A 289 -11.37 19.38 1.74
N THR A 290 -10.18 19.86 1.35
CA THR A 290 -9.52 20.99 2.00
C THR A 290 -9.93 22.35 1.44
N GLY A 291 -10.59 22.39 0.27
CA GLY A 291 -10.90 23.62 -0.45
C GLY A 291 -9.68 24.24 -1.15
N ARG A 292 -8.55 23.52 -1.23
CA ARG A 292 -7.31 24.00 -1.85
C ARG A 292 -7.18 23.51 -3.27
N LYS A 293 -7.20 24.41 -4.25
CA LYS A 293 -7.05 24.06 -5.67
C LYS A 293 -5.70 23.37 -5.93
N VAL A 294 -5.76 22.16 -6.47
CA VAL A 294 -4.56 21.41 -6.90
C VAL A 294 -4.16 21.87 -8.29
N THR A 295 -3.14 22.72 -8.37
CA THR A 295 -2.56 23.17 -9.63
C THR A 295 -1.66 22.07 -10.22
N THR A 296 -1.40 22.15 -11.54
CA THR A 296 -0.46 21.21 -12.20
C THR A 296 0.94 21.24 -11.56
N ASP A 297 1.41 22.40 -11.10
CA ASP A 297 2.69 22.51 -10.40
C ASP A 297 2.64 21.84 -9.01
N ALA A 298 1.57 22.06 -8.24
CA ALA A 298 1.39 21.40 -6.95
C ALA A 298 1.32 19.88 -7.10
N LEU A 299 0.56 19.40 -8.09
CA LEU A 299 0.49 17.97 -8.42
C LEU A 299 1.86 17.41 -8.78
N THR A 300 2.60 18.09 -9.66
CA THR A 300 3.96 17.66 -10.05
C THR A 300 4.90 17.57 -8.84
N ARG A 301 4.85 18.55 -7.92
CA ARG A 301 5.65 18.52 -6.69
C ARG A 301 5.26 17.38 -5.76
N GLY A 302 3.97 17.08 -5.64
CA GLY A 302 3.47 15.95 -4.88
C GLY A 302 3.97 14.61 -5.44
N LEU A 303 3.80 14.40 -6.74
CA LEU A 303 4.23 13.16 -7.40
C LEU A 303 5.77 12.97 -7.42
N ARG A 304 6.53 14.08 -7.49
CA ARG A 304 7.98 14.01 -7.27
C ARG A 304 8.34 13.56 -5.86
N ALA A 305 7.55 13.93 -4.86
CA ALA A 305 7.78 13.47 -3.49
C ALA A 305 7.46 11.98 -3.33
N ASP A 306 6.48 11.43 -4.06
CA ASP A 306 6.26 9.98 -4.13
C ASP A 306 7.47 9.25 -4.71
N GLY A 307 8.02 9.77 -5.82
CA GLY A 307 9.25 9.26 -6.41
C GLY A 307 10.45 9.34 -5.46
N LEU A 308 10.63 10.47 -4.77
CA LEU A 308 11.70 10.64 -3.79
C LEU A 308 11.53 9.68 -2.59
N GLY A 309 10.31 9.54 -2.07
CA GLY A 309 9.99 8.55 -1.03
C GLY A 309 10.35 7.14 -1.46
N THR A 310 10.05 6.78 -2.71
CA THR A 310 10.39 5.48 -3.31
C THR A 310 11.92 5.29 -3.43
N VAL A 311 12.69 6.33 -3.81
CA VAL A 311 14.17 6.27 -3.79
C VAL A 311 14.69 6.05 -2.38
N ILE A 312 14.17 6.80 -1.40
CA ILE A 312 14.51 6.63 0.02
C ILE A 312 14.18 5.19 0.45
N GLY A 313 13.00 4.67 0.07
CA GLY A 313 12.61 3.30 0.33
C GLY A 313 13.64 2.29 -0.20
N GLY A 314 14.06 2.41 -1.45
CA GLY A 314 15.06 1.52 -2.03
C GLY A 314 16.42 1.59 -1.33
N VAL A 315 16.85 2.79 -0.89
CA VAL A 315 18.10 2.98 -0.13
C VAL A 315 18.04 2.35 1.26
N PHE A 316 16.91 2.46 1.95
CA PHE A 316 16.70 1.88 3.28
C PHE A 316 16.10 0.47 3.26
N ASN A 317 16.15 -0.20 2.11
CA ASN A 317 15.68 -1.59 1.93
C ASN A 317 14.20 -1.78 2.28
N THR A 318 13.36 -0.87 1.85
CA THR A 318 11.92 -0.93 1.95
C THR A 318 11.27 -0.80 0.56
N PHE A 319 10.09 -0.24 0.44
CA PHE A 319 9.16 -0.43 -0.66
C PHE A 319 8.86 0.89 -1.39
N PRO A 320 8.20 0.86 -2.56
CA PRO A 320 7.66 2.07 -3.18
C PRO A 320 6.55 2.70 -2.34
N TYR A 321 6.50 4.05 -2.33
CA TYR A 321 5.59 4.83 -1.52
C TYR A 321 4.47 5.49 -2.33
N THR A 322 3.27 5.52 -1.74
CA THR A 322 2.06 6.17 -2.25
C THR A 322 1.37 6.98 -1.17
N SER A 323 0.43 7.83 -1.57
CA SER A 323 -0.47 8.54 -0.65
C SER A 323 -1.53 7.59 -0.10
N PHE A 324 -1.67 7.50 1.22
CA PHE A 324 -2.60 6.56 1.88
C PHE A 324 -4.04 7.05 1.82
N SER A 325 -4.90 6.30 1.14
CA SER A 325 -6.33 6.63 0.95
C SER A 325 -7.11 6.64 2.27
N GLN A 326 -6.79 5.75 3.21
CA GLN A 326 -7.41 5.69 4.53
C GLN A 326 -7.23 7.01 5.31
N ASN A 327 -6.07 7.63 5.18
CA ASN A 327 -5.78 8.91 5.82
C ASN A 327 -6.48 10.08 5.13
N VAL A 328 -6.72 10.01 3.82
CA VAL A 328 -7.57 10.97 3.10
C VAL A 328 -9.01 10.88 3.64
N GLY A 329 -9.53 9.65 3.80
CA GLY A 329 -10.83 9.44 4.44
C GLY A 329 -10.90 10.00 5.87
N LEU A 330 -9.83 9.86 6.67
CA LEU A 330 -9.77 10.43 8.02
C LEU A 330 -9.89 11.96 8.01
N VAL A 331 -9.26 12.65 7.05
CA VAL A 331 -9.39 14.11 6.89
C VAL A 331 -10.85 14.50 6.64
N THR A 332 -11.56 13.70 5.81
CA THR A 332 -12.99 13.91 5.54
C THR A 332 -13.83 13.78 6.81
N VAL A 333 -13.65 12.70 7.55
CA VAL A 333 -14.47 12.38 8.74
C VAL A 333 -14.19 13.36 9.89
N THR A 334 -12.93 13.74 10.11
CA THR A 334 -12.53 14.61 11.23
C THR A 334 -12.69 16.09 10.91
N GLY A 335 -12.72 16.46 9.62
CA GLY A 335 -12.69 17.85 9.18
C GLY A 335 -11.37 18.57 9.48
N VAL A 336 -10.33 17.83 9.93
CA VAL A 336 -9.02 18.39 10.26
C VAL A 336 -8.17 18.48 9.00
N ARG A 337 -7.97 19.69 8.51
CA ARG A 337 -7.31 19.97 7.22
C ARG A 337 -5.84 20.34 7.35
N SER A 338 -5.32 20.51 8.56
CA SER A 338 -3.96 20.98 8.82
C SER A 338 -2.88 19.99 8.36
N ARG A 339 -2.00 20.42 7.46
CA ARG A 339 -0.84 19.63 7.01
C ARG A 339 0.19 19.35 8.12
N TYR A 340 0.20 20.17 9.17
CA TYR A 340 1.10 19.96 10.31
C TYR A 340 0.72 18.73 11.13
N VAL A 341 -0.54 18.30 11.08
CA VAL A 341 -1.00 17.04 11.68
C VAL A 341 -0.36 15.85 10.96
N ALA A 342 -0.35 15.84 9.63
CA ALA A 342 0.35 14.81 8.87
C ALA A 342 1.86 14.84 9.11
N ALA A 343 2.47 16.06 9.18
CA ALA A 343 3.88 16.19 9.51
C ALA A 343 4.20 15.63 10.91
N GLY A 344 3.36 15.91 11.92
CA GLY A 344 3.48 15.30 13.24
C GLY A 344 3.37 13.77 13.20
N GLY A 345 2.48 13.23 12.36
CA GLY A 345 2.38 11.78 12.09
C GLY A 345 3.68 11.23 11.50
N GLY A 346 4.28 11.92 10.53
CA GLY A 346 5.58 11.55 9.97
C GLY A 346 6.70 11.50 11.02
N LEU A 347 6.76 12.49 11.94
CA LEU A 347 7.71 12.45 13.05
C LEU A 347 7.45 11.27 13.99
N MET A 348 6.19 10.95 14.28
CA MET A 348 5.85 9.79 15.11
C MET A 348 6.25 8.46 14.44
N LEU A 349 6.10 8.32 13.12
CA LEU A 349 6.56 7.13 12.39
C LEU A 349 8.08 6.97 12.49
N ILE A 350 8.85 8.05 12.32
CA ILE A 350 10.30 8.04 12.49
C ILE A 350 10.67 7.65 13.94
N ALA A 351 9.96 8.20 14.92
CA ALA A 351 10.19 7.84 16.32
C ALA A 351 9.90 6.37 16.60
N LEU A 352 8.79 5.82 16.06
CA LEU A 352 8.46 4.39 16.18
C LEU A 352 9.52 3.50 15.52
N ALA A 353 10.08 3.92 14.39
CA ALA A 353 11.14 3.19 13.70
C ALA A 353 12.44 3.03 14.50
N LEU A 354 12.65 3.84 15.54
CA LEU A 354 13.80 3.72 16.42
C LEU A 354 13.67 2.58 17.45
N PHE A 355 12.52 1.88 17.53
CA PHE A 355 12.26 0.84 18.51
C PHE A 355 12.09 -0.55 17.86
N PRO A 356 13.20 -1.27 17.55
CA PRO A 356 13.15 -2.60 16.92
C PRO A 356 12.34 -3.62 17.70
N LYS A 357 12.27 -3.54 19.02
CA LYS A 357 11.43 -4.43 19.83
C LYS A 357 9.94 -4.34 19.47
N ILE A 358 9.43 -3.14 19.16
CA ILE A 358 8.02 -2.97 18.74
C ILE A 358 7.81 -3.68 17.39
N ALA A 359 8.70 -3.46 16.44
CA ALA A 359 8.63 -4.13 15.13
C ALA A 359 8.76 -5.64 15.25
N HIS A 360 9.59 -6.15 16.16
CA HIS A 360 9.73 -7.58 16.42
C HIS A 360 8.45 -8.19 17.01
N ILE A 361 7.76 -7.48 17.92
CA ILE A 361 6.44 -7.89 18.43
C ILE A 361 5.43 -7.98 17.26
N VAL A 362 5.44 -7.00 16.36
CA VAL A 362 4.55 -6.98 15.18
C VAL A 362 4.91 -8.12 14.21
N ALA A 363 6.20 -8.39 13.97
CA ALA A 363 6.67 -9.51 13.15
C ALA A 363 6.34 -10.88 13.77
N SER A 364 6.07 -10.93 15.09
CA SER A 364 5.68 -12.14 15.81
C SER A 364 4.17 -12.39 15.80
N VAL A 365 3.36 -11.49 15.24
CA VAL A 365 1.91 -11.68 15.14
C VAL A 365 1.60 -12.92 14.29
N PRO A 366 0.80 -13.89 14.80
CA PRO A 366 0.49 -15.08 14.04
C PRO A 366 -0.21 -14.79 12.73
N GLN A 367 0.15 -15.53 11.68
CA GLN A 367 -0.39 -15.32 10.34
C GLN A 367 -1.91 -15.43 10.29
N PHE A 368 -2.54 -16.32 11.04
CA PHE A 368 -4.00 -16.45 11.08
C PHE A 368 -4.71 -15.19 11.65
N VAL A 369 -4.08 -14.44 12.54
CA VAL A 369 -4.58 -13.12 12.98
C VAL A 369 -4.53 -12.12 11.83
N LEU A 370 -3.37 -12.06 11.14
CA LEU A 370 -3.18 -11.19 9.97
C LEU A 370 -4.10 -11.59 8.81
N GLY A 371 -4.44 -12.88 8.69
CA GLY A 371 -5.36 -13.39 7.66
C GLY A 371 -6.77 -12.86 7.83
N GLY A 372 -7.32 -12.89 9.06
CA GLY A 372 -8.63 -12.31 9.35
C GLY A 372 -8.71 -10.81 9.04
N ALA A 373 -7.67 -10.05 9.39
CA ALA A 373 -7.54 -8.64 9.06
C ALA A 373 -7.30 -8.40 7.56
N GLY A 374 -6.46 -9.23 6.93
CA GLY A 374 -6.09 -9.15 5.52
C GLY A 374 -7.27 -9.33 4.57
N ILE A 375 -8.21 -10.21 4.89
CA ILE A 375 -9.46 -10.39 4.12
C ILE A 375 -10.20 -9.04 4.01
N VAL A 376 -10.30 -8.28 5.09
CA VAL A 376 -10.94 -6.95 5.08
C VAL A 376 -10.09 -5.96 4.30
N MET A 377 -8.78 -5.90 4.57
CA MET A 377 -7.89 -4.91 3.97
C MET A 377 -7.82 -5.07 2.44
N PHE A 378 -7.55 -6.27 1.94
CA PHE A 378 -7.43 -6.51 0.50
C PHE A 378 -8.79 -6.51 -0.20
N GLY A 379 -9.85 -6.96 0.51
CA GLY A 379 -11.22 -6.81 0.06
C GLY A 379 -11.61 -5.34 -0.14
N MET A 380 -11.20 -4.44 0.76
CA MET A 380 -11.43 -2.99 0.62
C MET A 380 -10.64 -2.39 -0.56
N VAL A 381 -9.43 -2.87 -0.84
CA VAL A 381 -8.69 -2.47 -2.05
C VAL A 381 -9.47 -2.88 -3.30
N ALA A 382 -9.91 -4.15 -3.39
CA ALA A 382 -10.72 -4.64 -4.51
C ALA A 382 -12.02 -3.84 -4.66
N ALA A 383 -12.73 -3.59 -3.56
CA ALA A 383 -13.96 -2.80 -3.54
C ALA A 383 -13.76 -1.35 -4.01
N THR A 384 -12.61 -0.75 -3.71
CA THR A 384 -12.24 0.57 -4.22
C THR A 384 -12.12 0.56 -5.75
N GLY A 385 -11.47 -0.47 -6.31
CA GLY A 385 -11.40 -0.66 -7.77
C GLY A 385 -12.79 -0.84 -8.40
N VAL A 386 -13.63 -1.70 -7.79
CA VAL A 386 -15.02 -1.91 -8.23
C VAL A 386 -15.83 -0.60 -8.19
N ARG A 387 -15.67 0.22 -7.17
CA ARG A 387 -16.33 1.53 -7.08
C ARG A 387 -15.93 2.45 -8.22
N ILE A 388 -14.62 2.50 -8.57
CA ILE A 388 -14.13 3.27 -9.72
C ILE A 388 -14.77 2.75 -11.02
N LEU A 389 -14.85 1.42 -11.20
CA LEU A 389 -15.48 0.79 -12.35
C LEU A 389 -16.98 1.07 -12.41
N GLY A 390 -17.67 1.14 -11.27
CA GLY A 390 -19.08 1.48 -11.18
C GLY A 390 -19.45 2.88 -11.68
N ALA A 391 -18.47 3.80 -11.73
CA ALA A 391 -18.66 5.16 -12.25
C ALA A 391 -18.50 5.27 -13.78
N ILE A 392 -18.23 4.16 -14.49
CA ILE A 392 -18.00 4.14 -15.94
C ILE A 392 -19.32 4.05 -16.69
N ASP A 393 -19.43 4.82 -17.78
CA ASP A 393 -20.56 4.72 -18.71
C ASP A 393 -20.38 3.56 -19.69
N TYR A 394 -20.91 2.40 -19.30
CA TYR A 394 -20.87 1.18 -20.11
C TYR A 394 -21.78 1.23 -21.35
N ALA A 395 -22.80 2.07 -21.33
CA ALA A 395 -23.71 2.20 -22.48
C ALA A 395 -23.02 2.80 -23.70
N HIS A 396 -22.12 3.76 -23.46
CA HIS A 396 -21.34 4.42 -24.52
C HIS A 396 -19.95 3.79 -24.74
N ASN A 397 -19.51 2.85 -23.88
CA ASN A 397 -18.25 2.14 -24.05
C ASN A 397 -18.47 0.62 -24.05
N ARG A 398 -18.85 0.09 -25.23
CA ARG A 398 -19.16 -1.34 -25.43
C ARG A 398 -17.96 -2.27 -25.12
N HIS A 399 -16.73 -1.76 -25.26
CA HIS A 399 -15.51 -2.55 -25.10
C HIS A 399 -14.98 -2.54 -23.66
N ALA A 400 -15.54 -1.72 -22.78
CA ALA A 400 -15.10 -1.62 -21.39
C ALA A 400 -15.08 -2.99 -20.67
N LEU A 401 -16.15 -3.79 -20.86
CA LEU A 401 -16.25 -5.13 -20.25
C LEU A 401 -15.16 -6.08 -20.75
N TYR A 402 -14.78 -6.01 -22.02
CA TYR A 402 -13.69 -6.84 -22.59
C TYR A 402 -12.34 -6.42 -21.99
N VAL A 403 -12.08 -5.10 -21.85
CA VAL A 403 -10.86 -4.60 -21.21
C VAL A 403 -10.77 -5.14 -19.78
N ILE A 404 -11.85 -5.04 -18.99
CA ILE A 404 -11.88 -5.53 -17.60
C ILE A 404 -11.67 -7.05 -17.57
N ALA A 405 -12.46 -7.80 -18.31
CA ALA A 405 -12.48 -9.26 -18.25
C ALA A 405 -11.14 -9.87 -18.63
N ILE A 406 -10.58 -9.44 -19.78
CA ILE A 406 -9.31 -9.98 -20.29
C ILE A 406 -8.15 -9.56 -19.36
N SER A 407 -8.14 -8.31 -18.88
CA SER A 407 -7.06 -7.84 -18.01
C SER A 407 -7.05 -8.53 -16.65
N ILE A 408 -8.22 -8.74 -16.04
CA ILE A 408 -8.32 -9.50 -14.78
C ILE A 408 -7.97 -10.97 -15.04
N GLY A 409 -8.46 -11.57 -16.12
CA GLY A 409 -8.14 -12.95 -16.48
C GLY A 409 -6.63 -13.17 -16.64
N LEU A 410 -5.95 -12.34 -17.44
CA LEU A 410 -4.49 -12.43 -17.61
C LEU A 410 -3.74 -12.12 -16.32
N GLY A 411 -4.20 -11.14 -15.55
CA GLY A 411 -3.59 -10.78 -14.27
C GLY A 411 -3.70 -11.86 -13.19
N LEU A 412 -4.70 -12.73 -13.26
CA LEU A 412 -4.86 -13.83 -12.30
C LEU A 412 -4.08 -15.09 -12.69
N VAL A 413 -3.56 -15.19 -13.93
CA VAL A 413 -2.82 -16.38 -14.40
C VAL A 413 -1.71 -16.80 -13.44
N PRO A 414 -0.76 -15.95 -13.02
CA PRO A 414 0.32 -16.38 -12.14
C PRO A 414 -0.17 -16.82 -10.75
N THR A 415 -1.28 -16.27 -10.29
CA THR A 415 -1.87 -16.61 -8.97
C THR A 415 -2.60 -17.95 -9.01
N LEU A 416 -3.35 -18.21 -10.08
CA LEU A 416 -4.18 -19.43 -10.21
C LEU A 416 -3.41 -20.60 -10.82
N SER A 417 -2.41 -20.32 -11.65
CA SER A 417 -1.59 -21.31 -12.33
C SER A 417 -0.11 -20.90 -12.32
N PRO A 418 0.60 -21.07 -11.18
CA PRO A 418 1.98 -20.59 -11.02
C PRO A 418 2.96 -21.12 -12.07
N ASN A 419 2.73 -22.32 -12.59
CA ASN A 419 3.59 -22.97 -13.58
C ASN A 419 3.25 -22.61 -15.04
N PHE A 420 2.26 -21.72 -15.29
CA PHE A 420 1.81 -21.38 -16.64
C PHE A 420 2.95 -20.86 -17.52
N PHE A 421 3.85 -20.08 -16.96
CA PHE A 421 4.97 -19.47 -17.66
C PHE A 421 6.32 -20.21 -17.42
N GLN A 422 6.31 -21.46 -16.91
CA GLN A 422 7.52 -22.20 -16.52
C GLN A 422 8.54 -22.39 -17.66
N HIS A 423 8.10 -22.37 -18.92
CA HIS A 423 8.96 -22.52 -20.10
C HIS A 423 9.43 -21.18 -20.70
N PHE A 424 9.02 -20.06 -20.09
CA PHE A 424 9.47 -18.76 -20.53
C PHE A 424 10.91 -18.49 -20.03
N PRO A 425 11.70 -17.69 -20.78
CA PRO A 425 13.06 -17.36 -20.35
C PRO A 425 13.09 -16.67 -18.99
N ALA A 426 14.05 -17.00 -18.13
CA ALA A 426 14.15 -16.48 -16.75
C ALA A 426 14.11 -14.94 -16.69
N TRP A 427 14.70 -14.25 -17.65
CA TRP A 427 14.65 -12.79 -17.68
C TRP A 427 13.25 -12.20 -17.79
N THR A 428 12.24 -12.97 -18.20
CA THR A 428 10.84 -12.52 -18.26
C THR A 428 10.10 -12.68 -16.92
N HIS A 429 10.63 -13.43 -15.95
CA HIS A 429 9.96 -13.77 -14.70
C HIS A 429 9.43 -12.54 -13.93
N PRO A 430 10.18 -11.42 -13.78
CA PRO A 430 9.68 -10.22 -13.11
C PRO A 430 8.41 -9.64 -13.73
N LEU A 431 8.15 -9.91 -15.01
CA LEU A 431 6.97 -9.47 -15.72
C LEU A 431 5.87 -10.54 -15.75
N THR A 432 6.22 -11.79 -16.05
CA THR A 432 5.26 -12.88 -16.27
C THR A 432 4.72 -13.50 -14.98
N HIS A 433 5.52 -13.50 -13.90
CA HIS A 433 5.08 -14.01 -12.59
C HIS A 433 4.39 -12.95 -11.72
N SER A 434 4.31 -11.70 -12.21
CA SER A 434 3.53 -10.65 -11.55
C SER A 434 2.19 -10.43 -12.23
N GLY A 435 1.12 -10.93 -11.62
CA GLY A 435 -0.24 -10.74 -12.12
C GLY A 435 -0.64 -9.26 -12.25
N ILE A 436 -0.16 -8.42 -11.33
CA ILE A 436 -0.44 -6.98 -11.35
C ILE A 436 0.18 -6.33 -12.59
N VAL A 437 1.43 -6.69 -12.93
CA VAL A 437 2.12 -6.17 -14.12
C VAL A 437 1.43 -6.66 -15.40
N LEU A 438 1.14 -7.97 -15.50
CA LEU A 438 0.45 -8.54 -16.67
C LEU A 438 -0.93 -7.91 -16.88
N GLY A 439 -1.73 -7.84 -15.83
CA GLY A 439 -3.06 -7.25 -15.90
C GLY A 439 -3.03 -5.76 -16.24
N THR A 440 -2.04 -5.02 -15.71
CA THR A 440 -1.86 -3.60 -16.03
C THR A 440 -1.49 -3.40 -17.50
N LEU A 441 -0.53 -4.17 -18.00
CA LEU A 441 -0.14 -4.12 -19.42
C LEU A 441 -1.33 -4.46 -20.32
N ALA A 442 -2.09 -5.52 -19.99
CA ALA A 442 -3.28 -5.89 -20.72
C ALA A 442 -4.34 -4.78 -20.70
N ALA A 443 -4.62 -4.19 -19.53
CA ALA A 443 -5.61 -3.12 -19.39
C ALA A 443 -5.22 -1.89 -20.22
N VAL A 444 -3.96 -1.48 -20.16
CA VAL A 444 -3.44 -0.33 -20.92
C VAL A 444 -3.51 -0.62 -22.42
N LEU A 445 -2.97 -1.76 -22.88
CA LEU A 445 -2.92 -2.08 -24.30
C LEU A 445 -4.31 -2.24 -24.91
N LEU A 446 -5.22 -2.95 -24.23
CA LEU A 446 -6.59 -3.12 -24.68
C LEU A 446 -7.37 -1.80 -24.67
N ASN A 447 -7.16 -0.97 -23.64
CA ASN A 447 -7.79 0.35 -23.62
C ASN A 447 -7.29 1.24 -24.76
N LEU A 448 -5.98 1.25 -25.03
CA LEU A 448 -5.42 1.99 -26.17
C LEU A 448 -5.95 1.47 -27.51
N PHE A 449 -6.09 0.16 -27.63
CA PHE A 449 -6.60 -0.47 -28.87
C PHE A 449 -8.08 -0.11 -29.12
N TYR A 450 -8.93 -0.17 -28.10
CA TYR A 450 -10.37 0.06 -28.26
C TYR A 450 -10.79 1.53 -28.15
N ASN A 451 -10.18 2.28 -27.24
CA ASN A 451 -10.63 3.62 -26.85
C ASN A 451 -9.63 4.74 -27.19
N GLY A 452 -8.38 4.38 -27.53
CA GLY A 452 -7.32 5.36 -27.79
C GLY A 452 -6.86 6.09 -26.54
N VAL A 453 -6.13 7.21 -26.72
CA VAL A 453 -5.62 8.06 -25.64
C VAL A 453 -6.62 9.18 -25.35
N LEU A 454 -7.03 9.34 -24.08
CA LEU A 454 -7.89 10.46 -23.68
C LEU A 454 -7.14 11.79 -23.73
N SER A 455 -7.83 12.86 -24.11
CA SER A 455 -7.26 14.19 -24.01
C SER A 455 -6.97 14.57 -22.55
N LYS A 456 -5.94 15.40 -22.34
CA LYS A 456 -5.50 15.83 -21.03
C LYS A 456 -6.65 16.38 -20.17
N GLU A 457 -7.50 17.22 -20.76
CA GLU A 457 -8.63 17.86 -20.09
C GLU A 457 -9.67 16.84 -19.62
N ARG A 458 -10.04 15.90 -20.50
CA ARG A 458 -10.97 14.81 -20.14
C ARG A 458 -10.40 13.88 -19.08
N SER A 459 -9.11 13.59 -19.13
CA SER A 459 -8.45 12.72 -18.15
C SER A 459 -8.46 13.33 -16.75
N PHE A 460 -8.15 14.61 -16.60
CA PHE A 460 -8.25 15.32 -15.32
C PHE A 460 -9.69 15.41 -14.81
N ALA A 461 -10.65 15.73 -15.68
CA ALA A 461 -12.06 15.81 -15.31
C ALA A 461 -12.61 14.45 -14.84
N MET A 462 -12.19 13.35 -15.48
CA MET A 462 -12.56 12.01 -15.06
C MET A 462 -11.90 11.59 -13.74
N ALA A 463 -10.60 11.88 -13.56
CA ALA A 463 -9.90 11.58 -12.31
C ALA A 463 -10.53 12.35 -11.12
N ALA A 464 -10.95 13.60 -11.32
CA ALA A 464 -11.67 14.35 -10.30
C ALA A 464 -13.05 13.75 -9.98
N ARG A 465 -13.83 13.31 -10.98
CA ARG A 465 -15.15 12.68 -10.75
C ARG A 465 -15.06 11.36 -9.99
N THR A 466 -14.03 10.56 -10.22
CA THR A 466 -13.82 9.30 -9.48
C THR A 466 -13.44 9.53 -8.02
N SER A 467 -12.91 10.72 -7.68
CA SER A 467 -12.66 11.12 -6.30
C SER A 467 -13.93 11.58 -5.55
N HIS A 468 -14.97 12.03 -6.26
CA HIS A 468 -16.24 12.46 -5.65
C HIS A 468 -17.11 11.33 -5.07
N GLY A 469 -16.86 10.08 -5.42
CA GLY A 469 -17.63 8.94 -4.90
C GLY A 469 -17.37 8.60 -3.42
N THR A 470 -16.97 9.56 -2.60
CA THR A 470 -16.69 9.41 -1.16
C THR A 470 -17.82 9.91 -0.25
N GLU A 471 -19.00 10.23 -0.80
CA GLU A 471 -20.20 10.52 -0.01
C GLU A 471 -21.02 9.26 0.29
#